data_f61f69d84d7b8b49783416059d5ef0c4
#
_entry.id   f61f69d84d7b8b49783416059d5ef0c4
#
_cell.length_a   1.000
_cell.length_b   1.000
_cell.length_c   1.000
_cell.angle_alpha   90.00
_cell.angle_beta   90.00
_cell.angle_gamma   90.00
#
_symmetry.space_group_name_H-M   'P 1'
#
loop_
_entity.id
_entity.type
_entity.pdbx_description
1 polymer ?
#
loop_
_entity_poly.entity_id
_entity_poly.type
_entity_poly.pdbx_seq_one_letter_code
_entity_poly.pdbx_strand_id
1 'polypeptide(L)'
;MLATSTRIALANPAGVLKPLCEHLVEHEAVITEQDGTTIIALDGSLARIALTTAALDVTVEAPDVATLLGMKRAIASHVIEFAPKDAAPEMRWTGDGTGPALPPEFRIL
;
A
#
# COMPACT_ATOMS: atom_id res chain seq x y z
N MET A 1 7.94 15.44 4.27
CA MET A 1 7.59 14.04 3.95
C MET A 1 6.33 14.01 3.11
N LEU A 2 6.30 13.15 2.11
CA LEU A 2 5.14 12.96 1.23
C LEU A 2 4.30 11.80 1.73
N ALA A 3 3.00 11.87 1.56
CA ALA A 3 2.10 10.80 1.92
C ALA A 3 0.97 10.67 0.91
N THR A 4 0.49 9.45 0.72
CA THR A 4 -0.65 9.15 -0.13
C THR A 4 -1.43 7.98 0.44
N SER A 5 -2.71 7.93 0.19
CA SER A 5 -3.58 6.91 0.74
C SER A 5 -4.53 6.34 -0.30
N THR A 6 -4.91 5.09 -0.12
CA THR A 6 -5.96 4.47 -0.93
C THR A 6 -6.74 3.46 -0.09
N ARG A 7 -7.97 3.22 -0.48
CA ARG A 7 -8.77 2.10 0.05
C ARG A 7 -8.96 1.10 -1.08
N ILE A 8 -8.52 -0.13 -0.86
CA ILE A 8 -8.61 -1.20 -1.84
C ILE A 8 -9.73 -2.15 -1.41
N ALA A 9 -10.85 -2.10 -2.11
CA ALA A 9 -11.98 -2.98 -1.82
C ALA A 9 -11.67 -4.39 -2.32
N LEU A 10 -11.83 -5.38 -1.43
CA LEU A 10 -11.52 -6.77 -1.72
C LEU A 10 -12.56 -7.67 -1.05
N ALA A 11 -12.90 -8.77 -1.70
CA ALA A 11 -13.79 -9.77 -1.11
C ALA A 11 -13.12 -10.49 0.07
N ASN A 12 -11.80 -10.69 0.01
CA ASN A 12 -11.04 -11.33 1.07
C ASN A 12 -9.73 -10.57 1.32
N PRO A 13 -9.80 -9.42 1.99
CA PRO A 13 -8.60 -8.60 2.19
C PRO A 13 -7.49 -9.31 2.99
N ALA A 14 -7.85 -10.12 3.97
CA ALA A 14 -6.86 -10.88 4.74
C ALA A 14 -6.10 -11.88 3.86
N GLY A 15 -6.79 -12.49 2.90
CA GLY A 15 -6.19 -13.44 1.96
C GLY A 15 -5.23 -12.79 0.96
N VAL A 16 -5.29 -11.47 0.79
CA VAL A 16 -4.36 -10.70 -0.03
C VAL A 16 -3.21 -10.14 0.82
N LEU A 17 -3.54 -9.62 1.99
CA LEU A 17 -2.53 -9.01 2.88
C LEU A 17 -1.46 -10.00 3.32
N LYS A 18 -1.85 -11.23 3.67
CA LYS A 18 -0.91 -12.23 4.16
C LYS A 18 0.19 -12.57 3.14
N PRO A 19 -0.14 -12.98 1.88
CA PRO A 19 0.90 -13.25 0.89
C PRO A 19 1.67 -12.00 0.47
N LEU A 20 1.05 -10.83 0.49
CA LEU A 20 1.73 -9.57 0.25
C LEU A 20 2.87 -9.37 1.26
N CYS A 21 2.57 -9.52 2.54
CA CYS A 21 3.58 -9.38 3.60
C CYS A 21 4.68 -10.44 3.48
N GLU A 22 4.33 -11.69 3.24
CA GLU A 22 5.30 -12.77 3.06
C GLU A 22 6.25 -12.49 1.90
N HIS A 23 5.73 -11.96 0.79
CA HIS A 23 6.54 -11.62 -0.37
C HIS A 23 7.47 -10.44 -0.09
N LEU A 24 6.97 -9.40 0.57
CA LEU A 24 7.79 -8.23 0.87
C LEU A 24 8.91 -8.52 1.86
N VAL A 25 8.71 -9.47 2.79
CA VAL A 25 9.78 -9.93 3.68
C VAL A 25 10.93 -10.53 2.88
N GLU A 26 10.64 -11.21 1.78
CA GLU A 26 11.69 -11.74 0.89
C GLU A 26 12.51 -10.63 0.24
N HIS A 27 11.97 -9.42 0.13
CA HIS A 27 12.65 -8.23 -0.37
C HIS A 27 13.22 -7.36 0.75
N GLU A 28 13.44 -7.96 1.92
CA GLU A 28 14.05 -7.30 3.08
C GLU A 28 13.18 -6.23 3.74
N ALA A 29 11.87 -6.26 3.52
CA ALA A 29 10.96 -5.39 4.24
C ALA A 29 10.88 -5.82 5.72
N VAL A 30 10.77 -4.85 6.60
CA VAL A 30 10.52 -5.08 8.03
C VAL A 30 9.04 -4.87 8.28
N ILE A 31 8.38 -5.89 8.80
CA ILE A 31 6.93 -5.85 9.03
C ILE A 31 6.65 -5.97 10.52
N THR A 32 5.86 -5.03 11.02
CA THR A 32 5.41 -5.03 12.42
C THR A 32 3.90 -4.83 12.44
N GLU A 33 3.27 -5.20 13.54
CA GLU A 33 1.86 -4.93 13.78
C GLU A 33 1.70 -4.06 15.01
N GLN A 34 0.80 -3.08 14.93
CA GLN A 34 0.51 -2.19 16.02
C GLN A 34 -0.96 -1.80 15.98
N ASP A 35 -1.71 -2.17 17.02
CA ASP A 35 -3.14 -1.84 17.17
C ASP A 35 -4.00 -2.23 15.95
N GLY A 36 -3.75 -3.42 15.40
CA GLY A 36 -4.51 -3.92 14.25
C GLY A 36 -4.04 -3.37 12.90
N THR A 37 -3.01 -2.55 12.89
CA THR A 37 -2.42 -2.00 11.67
C THR A 37 -1.11 -2.69 11.37
N THR A 38 -0.94 -3.13 10.13
CA THR A 38 0.31 -3.69 9.64
C THR A 38 1.19 -2.55 9.13
N ILE A 39 2.42 -2.50 9.60
CA ILE A 39 3.38 -1.46 9.21
C ILE A 39 4.52 -2.13 8.44
N ILE A 40 4.76 -1.66 7.22
CA ILE A 40 5.78 -2.18 6.32
C ILE A 40 6.82 -1.10 6.08
N ALA A 41 8.07 -1.36 6.48
CA ALA A 41 9.18 -0.47 6.21
C ALA A 41 10.05 -1.09 5.12
N LEU A 42 10.27 -0.38 4.03
CA LEU A 42 11.05 -0.85 2.89
C LEU A 42 11.70 0.33 2.17
N ASP A 43 13.02 0.26 2.00
CA ASP A 43 13.80 1.24 1.21
C ASP A 43 13.53 2.71 1.57
N GLY A 44 13.38 3.00 2.87
CA GLY A 44 13.17 4.37 3.33
C GLY A 44 11.72 4.84 3.28
N SER A 45 10.81 4.02 2.79
CA SER A 45 9.37 4.29 2.82
C SER A 45 8.68 3.48 3.90
N LEU A 46 7.49 3.93 4.26
CA LEU A 46 6.66 3.28 5.27
C LEU A 46 5.24 3.14 4.73
N ALA A 47 4.68 1.95 4.84
CA ALA A 47 3.27 1.72 4.52
C ALA A 47 2.54 1.28 5.78
N ARG A 48 1.35 1.86 6.01
CA ARG A 48 0.44 1.43 7.06
C ARG A 48 -0.78 0.84 6.39
N ILE A 49 -1.11 -0.39 6.75
CA ILE A 49 -2.25 -1.09 6.17
C ILE A 49 -3.19 -1.51 7.29
N ALA A 50 -4.38 -0.93 7.29
CA ALA A 50 -5.45 -1.32 8.19
C ALA A 50 -6.37 -2.30 7.49
N LEU A 51 -6.56 -3.48 8.10
CA LEU A 51 -7.43 -4.52 7.55
C LEU A 51 -8.85 -4.29 8.02
N THR A 52 -9.78 -4.22 7.07
CA THR A 52 -11.21 -4.24 7.38
C THR A 52 -11.84 -5.51 6.82
N THR A 53 -13.14 -5.71 7.04
CA THR A 53 -13.83 -6.90 6.51
C THR A 53 -13.98 -6.86 4.99
N ALA A 54 -13.87 -5.70 4.37
CA ALA A 54 -14.13 -5.52 2.94
C ALA A 54 -13.04 -4.76 2.19
N ALA A 55 -11.96 -4.36 2.87
CA ALA A 55 -10.94 -3.53 2.23
C ALA A 55 -9.60 -3.56 2.96
N LEU A 56 -8.57 -3.08 2.27
CA LEU A 56 -7.31 -2.66 2.87
C LEU A 56 -7.25 -1.14 2.78
N ASP A 57 -7.09 -0.48 3.91
CA ASP A 57 -6.85 0.96 3.98
C ASP A 57 -5.34 1.17 4.06
N VAL A 58 -4.76 1.74 3.00
CA VAL A 58 -3.31 1.85 2.84
C VAL A 58 -2.89 3.31 2.86
N THR A 59 -1.90 3.62 3.67
CA THR A 59 -1.24 4.93 3.68
C THR A 59 0.25 4.71 3.48
N VAL A 60 0.85 5.39 2.51
CA VAL A 60 2.28 5.30 2.22
C VAL A 60 2.93 6.65 2.50
N GLU A 61 4.05 6.62 3.21
CA GLU A 61 4.86 7.81 3.53
C GLU A 61 6.29 7.60 3.02
N ALA A 62 6.87 8.65 2.44
CA ALA A 62 8.23 8.60 1.95
C ALA A 62 8.86 10.00 1.92
N PRO A 63 10.20 10.09 1.99
CA PRO A 63 10.88 11.39 1.98
C PRO A 63 10.85 12.09 0.62
N ASP A 64 10.67 11.35 -0.46
CA ASP A 64 10.67 11.90 -1.82
C ASP A 64 9.69 11.16 -2.73
N VAL A 65 9.45 11.73 -3.91
CA VAL A 65 8.48 11.21 -4.87
C VAL A 65 8.89 9.83 -5.40
N ALA A 66 10.17 9.64 -5.70
CA ALA A 66 10.64 8.37 -6.26
C ALA A 66 10.44 7.22 -5.28
N THR A 67 10.77 7.44 -4.00
CA THR A 67 10.60 6.44 -2.95
C THR A 67 9.10 6.16 -2.71
N LEU A 68 8.28 7.21 -2.70
CA LEU A 68 6.84 7.07 -2.55
C LEU A 68 6.23 6.22 -3.68
N LEU A 69 6.62 6.52 -4.92
CA LEU A 69 6.14 5.80 -6.10
C LEU A 69 6.58 4.34 -6.08
N GLY A 70 7.81 4.07 -5.63
CA GLY A 70 8.32 2.70 -5.50
C GLY A 70 7.48 1.85 -4.56
N MET A 71 7.12 2.38 -3.39
CA MET A 71 6.26 1.66 -2.44
C MET A 71 4.83 1.49 -2.99
N LYS A 72 4.27 2.51 -3.61
CA LYS A 72 2.95 2.40 -4.24
C LYS A 72 2.92 1.27 -5.26
N ARG A 73 3.93 1.19 -6.12
CA ARG A 73 4.03 0.14 -7.14
C ARG A 73 4.20 -1.24 -6.53
N ALA A 74 5.01 -1.34 -5.48
CA ALA A 74 5.20 -2.61 -4.79
C ALA A 74 3.88 -3.13 -4.22
N ILE A 75 3.12 -2.26 -3.56
CA ILE A 75 1.82 -2.64 -3.00
C ILE A 75 0.83 -2.96 -4.11
N ALA A 76 0.69 -2.08 -5.10
CA ALA A 76 -0.29 -2.23 -6.18
C ALA A 76 -0.06 -3.50 -6.98
N SER A 77 1.18 -3.78 -7.39
CA SER A 77 1.50 -4.95 -8.20
C SER A 77 1.25 -6.26 -7.45
N HIS A 78 1.57 -6.31 -6.15
CA HIS A 78 1.35 -7.51 -5.36
C HIS A 78 -0.13 -7.71 -4.98
N VAL A 79 -0.87 -6.63 -4.75
CA VAL A 79 -2.31 -6.75 -4.56
C VAL A 79 -2.97 -7.30 -5.81
N ILE A 80 -2.61 -6.82 -6.98
CA ILE A 80 -3.13 -7.33 -8.26
C ILE A 80 -2.77 -8.81 -8.44
N GLU A 81 -1.54 -9.18 -8.10
CA GLU A 81 -1.06 -10.55 -8.21
C GLU A 81 -1.84 -11.52 -7.33
N PHE A 82 -2.15 -11.11 -6.10
CA PHE A 82 -2.78 -11.98 -5.10
C PHE A 82 -4.31 -11.86 -5.04
N ALA A 83 -4.89 -10.87 -5.71
CA ALA A 83 -6.33 -10.73 -5.80
C ALA A 83 -6.91 -11.72 -6.82
N PRO A 84 -8.19 -12.12 -6.68
CA PRO A 84 -8.83 -12.94 -7.71
C PRO A 84 -8.78 -12.25 -9.08
N LYS A 85 -8.47 -13.01 -10.12
CA LYS A 85 -8.25 -12.46 -11.46
C LYS A 85 -9.50 -11.86 -12.10
N ASP A 86 -10.67 -12.30 -11.68
CA ASP A 86 -11.94 -11.80 -12.18
C ASP A 86 -12.47 -10.59 -11.39
N ALA A 87 -11.75 -10.18 -10.37
CA ALA A 87 -12.11 -9.05 -9.51
C ALA A 87 -10.93 -8.10 -9.39
N ALA A 88 -10.60 -7.44 -10.51
CA ALA A 88 -9.48 -6.49 -10.54
C ALA A 88 -9.72 -5.36 -9.54
N PRO A 89 -8.87 -5.21 -8.51
CA PRO A 89 -9.09 -4.17 -7.52
C PRO A 89 -8.82 -2.78 -8.10
N GLU A 90 -9.71 -1.85 -7.78
CA GLU A 90 -9.53 -0.46 -8.15
C GLU A 90 -8.73 0.26 -7.05
N MET A 91 -7.69 0.97 -7.44
CA MET A 91 -6.86 1.73 -6.52
C MET A 91 -6.78 3.18 -6.94
N ARG A 92 -7.34 4.06 -6.11
CA ARG A 92 -7.28 5.51 -6.33
C ARG A 92 -6.48 6.13 -5.20
N TRP A 93 -5.28 6.56 -5.52
CA TRP A 93 -4.39 7.14 -4.53
C TRP A 93 -4.64 8.63 -4.38
N THR A 94 -4.83 9.08 -3.15
CA THR A 94 -5.03 10.49 -2.84
C THR A 94 -4.03 10.95 -1.79
N GLY A 95 -3.63 12.21 -1.82
CA GLY A 95 -2.83 12.81 -0.78
C GLY A 95 -3.66 12.98 0.48
N ASP A 96 -3.01 12.89 1.66
CA ASP A 96 -3.67 13.02 2.95
C ASP A 96 -3.61 14.43 3.53
N GLY A 97 -3.07 15.39 2.80
CA GLY A 97 -2.94 16.77 3.23
C GLY A 97 -1.64 17.10 3.95
N THR A 98 -0.75 16.12 4.13
CA THR A 98 0.58 16.36 4.70
C THR A 98 1.62 16.40 3.61
N GLY A 99 2.26 17.51 3.39
CA GLY A 99 3.24 17.70 2.34
C GLY A 99 2.61 18.23 1.06
N PRO A 100 3.41 18.45 0.00
CA PRO A 100 2.92 19.02 -1.25
C PRO A 100 1.99 18.06 -1.99
N ALA A 101 1.04 18.61 -2.73
CA ALA A 101 0.15 17.81 -3.56
C ALA A 101 0.95 17.09 -4.65
N LEU A 102 0.66 15.81 -4.85
CA LEU A 102 1.29 15.02 -5.91
C LEU A 102 0.68 15.39 -7.26
N PRO A 103 1.52 15.49 -8.33
CA PRO A 103 1.00 15.61 -9.69
C PRO A 103 0.10 14.42 -10.04
N PRO A 104 -0.88 14.59 -10.93
CA PRO A 104 -1.81 13.51 -11.29
C PRO A 104 -1.12 12.22 -11.75
N GLU A 105 0.00 12.31 -12.44
CA GLU A 105 0.74 11.14 -12.93
C GLU A 105 1.34 10.29 -11.82
N PHE A 106 1.43 10.80 -10.60
CA PHE A 106 1.92 10.05 -9.45
C PHE A 106 0.80 9.52 -8.56
N ARG A 107 -0.46 9.81 -8.89
CA ARG A 107 -1.61 9.36 -8.10
C ARG A 107 -2.26 8.11 -8.64
N ILE A 108 -1.95 7.73 -9.87
CA ILE A 108 -2.55 6.61 -10.58
C ILE A 108 -1.47 5.63 -10.97
N LEU A 109 -1.71 4.36 -10.67
CA LEU A 109 -0.82 3.27 -11.07
C LEU A 109 -1.54 2.38 -12.06
#